data_ae4021d4fdbf64568a2e10d7cd933b3c
#
_entry.id   ae4021d4fdbf64568a2e10d7cd933b3c
#
_cell.length_a   1.000
_cell.length_b   1.000
_cell.length_c   1.000
_cell.angle_alpha   90.00
_cell.angle_beta   90.00
_cell.angle_gamma   90.00
#
_symmetry.space_group_name_H-M   'P 1'
#
loop_
_entity.id
_entity.type
_entity.pdbx_description
1 polymer ?
#
loop_
_entity_poly.entity_id
_entity_poly.type
_entity_poly.pdbx_seq_one_letter_code
_entity_poly.pdbx_strand_id
1 'polypeptide(L)'
;MNEARQSGPYKVLTSKKTDAALAKCVQYEWQNQSIFGGTPGATLQPGRDTGYTVFTEGSQYFVDIQPKGSGAEAKYYVVVGNWIANKRLAAPQGCL
;
A
#
# COMPACT_ATOMS: atom_id res chain seq x y z
N MET A 1 -0.49 3.64 -12.51
CA MET A 1 0.13 4.09 -11.24
C MET A 1 0.88 5.42 -11.34
N ASN A 2 1.47 5.71 -12.50
CA ASN A 2 2.28 6.93 -12.62
C ASN A 2 1.49 8.23 -12.42
N GLU A 3 0.28 8.29 -12.92
CA GLU A 3 -0.56 9.48 -12.76
C GLU A 3 -0.91 9.74 -11.30
N ALA A 4 -1.22 8.69 -10.55
CA ALA A 4 -1.51 8.83 -9.13
C ALA A 4 -0.29 9.31 -8.36
N ARG A 5 0.91 8.84 -8.72
CA ARG A 5 2.15 9.29 -8.10
C ARG A 5 2.41 10.76 -8.37
N GLN A 6 2.10 11.25 -9.58
CA GLN A 6 2.24 12.66 -9.93
C GLN A 6 1.28 13.54 -9.16
N SER A 7 0.08 13.05 -8.89
CA SER A 7 -0.93 13.78 -8.12
C SER A 7 -0.60 13.84 -6.62
N GLY A 8 0.26 12.97 -6.15
CA GLY A 8 0.68 12.90 -4.76
C GLY A 8 -0.08 11.86 -3.96
N PRO A 9 0.46 11.47 -2.79
CA PRO A 9 -0.15 10.42 -1.98
C PRO A 9 -1.41 10.90 -1.27
N TYR A 10 -2.34 9.97 -1.11
CA TYR A 10 -3.53 10.16 -0.30
C TYR A 10 -3.17 10.25 1.19
N LYS A 11 -2.19 9.45 1.61
CA LYS A 11 -1.71 9.43 2.99
C LYS A 11 -0.26 8.99 3.02
N VAL A 12 0.54 9.59 3.90
CA VAL A 12 1.93 9.20 4.14
C VAL A 12 2.01 8.61 5.54
N LEU A 13 2.60 7.41 5.65
CA LEU A 13 2.70 6.68 6.90
C LEU A 13 4.17 6.36 7.17
N THR A 14 4.54 6.27 8.44
CA THR A 14 5.88 5.86 8.84
C THR A 14 5.79 4.66 9.77
N SER A 15 6.78 3.76 9.68
CA SER A 15 6.82 2.54 10.46
C SER A 15 8.22 2.28 10.98
N LYS A 16 8.32 1.59 12.11
CA LYS A 16 9.59 1.12 12.63
C LYS A 16 10.01 -0.22 11.99
N LYS A 17 9.11 -0.85 11.25
CA LYS A 17 9.39 -2.10 10.55
C LYS A 17 10.24 -1.84 9.32
N THR A 18 10.94 -2.89 8.86
CA THR A 18 11.65 -2.80 7.58
C THR A 18 10.66 -2.65 6.43
N ASP A 19 11.13 -2.14 5.31
CA ASP A 19 10.31 -2.01 4.10
C ASP A 19 9.74 -3.38 3.68
N ALA A 20 10.55 -4.44 3.72
CA ALA A 20 10.10 -5.79 3.36
C ALA A 20 9.01 -6.29 4.30
N ALA A 21 9.18 -6.13 5.61
CA ALA A 21 8.21 -6.59 6.60
C ALA A 21 6.89 -5.82 6.45
N LEU A 22 6.97 -4.52 6.27
CA LEU A 22 5.79 -3.68 6.08
C LEU A 22 5.05 -4.06 4.79
N ALA A 23 5.77 -4.25 3.70
CA ALA A 23 5.18 -4.63 2.41
C ALA A 23 4.45 -5.98 2.48
N LYS A 24 5.07 -6.97 3.12
CA LYS A 24 4.44 -8.29 3.28
C LYS A 24 3.19 -8.21 4.13
N CYS A 25 3.21 -7.41 5.19
CA CYS A 25 2.04 -7.21 6.05
C CYS A 25 0.90 -6.58 5.26
N VAL A 26 1.16 -5.52 4.51
CA VAL A 26 0.13 -4.84 3.70
C VAL A 26 -0.45 -5.80 2.66
N GLN A 27 0.41 -6.56 1.96
CA GLN A 27 -0.05 -7.53 0.98
C GLN A 27 -0.97 -8.57 1.63
N TYR A 28 -0.55 -9.14 2.75
CA TYR A 28 -1.33 -10.14 3.47
C TYR A 28 -2.69 -9.59 3.89
N GLU A 29 -2.72 -8.41 4.50
CA GLU A 29 -3.95 -7.80 4.97
C GLU A 29 -4.90 -7.47 3.83
N TRP A 30 -4.38 -6.94 2.71
CA TRP A 30 -5.22 -6.65 1.56
C TRP A 30 -5.76 -7.92 0.90
N GLN A 31 -4.98 -8.99 0.84
CA GLN A 31 -5.46 -10.27 0.30
C GLN A 31 -6.59 -10.88 1.12
N ASN A 32 -6.64 -10.56 2.41
CA ASN A 32 -7.67 -11.06 3.31
C ASN A 32 -8.81 -10.07 3.56
N GLN A 33 -8.73 -8.87 2.98
CA GLN A 33 -9.77 -7.85 3.14
C GLN A 33 -10.92 -8.11 2.17
N SER A 34 -12.14 -8.23 2.70
CA SER A 34 -13.33 -8.44 1.89
C SER A 34 -13.87 -7.12 1.36
N ILE A 35 -14.09 -7.04 0.04
CA ILE A 35 -14.71 -5.90 -0.63
C ILE A 35 -15.86 -6.46 -1.46
N PHE A 36 -17.07 -5.99 -1.20
CA PHE A 36 -18.29 -6.45 -1.89
C PHE A 36 -18.45 -7.97 -1.87
N GLY A 37 -18.12 -8.59 -0.73
CA GLY A 37 -18.25 -10.04 -0.56
C GLY A 37 -17.13 -10.85 -1.22
N GLY A 38 -16.17 -10.21 -1.89
CA GLY A 38 -15.01 -10.87 -2.48
C GLY A 38 -13.72 -10.47 -1.78
N THR A 39 -12.65 -11.18 -2.08
CA THR A 39 -11.30 -10.86 -1.58
C THR A 39 -10.41 -10.57 -2.78
N PRO A 40 -10.40 -9.32 -3.27
CA PRO A 40 -9.51 -8.96 -4.38
C PRO A 40 -8.06 -9.18 -4.00
N GLY A 41 -7.28 -9.70 -4.93
CA GLY A 41 -5.87 -9.99 -4.68
C GLY A 41 -5.04 -8.72 -4.50
N ALA A 42 -3.86 -8.89 -3.91
CA ALA A 42 -2.85 -7.85 -3.82
C ALA A 42 -1.51 -8.42 -4.26
N THR A 43 -0.76 -7.62 -5.02
CA THR A 43 0.53 -8.02 -5.55
C THR A 43 1.62 -7.19 -4.90
N LEU A 44 2.72 -7.85 -4.53
CA LEU A 44 3.91 -7.20 -4.03
C LEU A 44 4.96 -7.21 -5.13
N GLN A 45 5.46 -6.03 -5.49
CA GLN A 45 6.45 -5.87 -6.54
C GLN A 45 7.67 -5.16 -5.96
N PRO A 46 8.89 -5.71 -6.10
CA PRO A 46 10.09 -5.00 -5.69
C PRO A 46 10.23 -3.68 -6.45
N GLY A 47 10.73 -2.66 -5.76
CA GLY A 47 11.10 -1.41 -6.40
C GLY A 47 12.32 -1.59 -7.30
N ARG A 48 12.58 -0.59 -8.13
CA ARG A 48 13.70 -0.67 -9.07
C ARG A 48 15.05 -0.81 -8.36
N ASP A 49 15.29 0.02 -7.37
CA ASP A 49 16.56 0.03 -6.63
C ASP A 49 16.36 -0.39 -5.19
N THR A 50 15.34 0.15 -4.53
CA THR A 50 14.99 -0.15 -3.14
C THR A 50 13.48 -0.14 -2.98
N GLY A 51 13.01 -0.71 -1.89
CA GLY A 51 11.61 -0.64 -1.51
C GLY A 51 10.71 -1.58 -2.28
N TYR A 52 9.42 -1.38 -2.12
CA TYR A 52 8.39 -2.23 -2.69
C TYR A 52 7.16 -1.41 -3.04
N THR A 53 6.41 -1.89 -4.02
CA THR A 53 5.05 -1.41 -4.29
C THR A 53 4.09 -2.57 -4.05
N VAL A 54 3.07 -2.34 -3.24
CA VAL A 54 1.97 -3.29 -3.03
C VAL A 54 0.73 -2.67 -3.66
N PHE A 55 0.09 -3.41 -4.56
CA PHE A 55 -1.07 -2.88 -5.29
C PHE A 55 -2.19 -3.91 -5.35
N THR A 56 -3.42 -3.40 -5.32
CA THR A 56 -4.61 -4.21 -5.45
C THR A 56 -4.90 -4.51 -6.92
N GLU A 57 -5.78 -5.46 -7.19
CA GLU A 57 -6.22 -5.78 -8.54
C GLU A 57 -6.72 -4.52 -9.24
N GLY A 58 -6.27 -4.29 -10.47
CA GLY A 58 -6.60 -3.09 -11.23
C GLY A 58 -5.77 -1.86 -10.84
N SER A 59 -4.87 -1.97 -9.86
CA SER A 59 -3.98 -0.89 -9.41
C SER A 59 -4.71 0.38 -8.96
N GLN A 60 -5.94 0.24 -8.47
CA GLN A 60 -6.74 1.38 -7.99
C GLN A 60 -6.28 1.89 -6.63
N TYR A 61 -5.68 1.03 -5.84
CA TYR A 61 -5.13 1.35 -4.53
C TYR A 61 -3.74 0.73 -4.46
N PHE A 62 -2.75 1.54 -4.12
CA PHE A 62 -1.40 1.01 -3.98
C PHE A 62 -0.58 1.80 -2.97
N VAL A 63 0.48 1.17 -2.51
CA VAL A 63 1.38 1.74 -1.52
C VAL A 63 2.80 1.61 -2.05
N ASP A 64 3.53 2.72 -2.09
CA ASP A 64 4.97 2.72 -2.34
C ASP A 64 5.68 2.76 -1.00
N ILE A 65 6.49 1.75 -0.72
CA ILE A 65 7.18 1.59 0.55
C ILE A 65 8.68 1.69 0.32
N GLN A 66 9.33 2.61 1.02
CA GLN A 66 10.77 2.82 0.92
C GLN A 66 11.41 2.75 2.30
N PRO A 67 12.65 2.24 2.40
CA PRO A 67 13.37 2.31 3.67
C PRO A 67 13.62 3.77 4.03
N LYS A 68 13.49 4.09 5.32
CA LYS A 68 13.76 5.42 5.84
C LYS A 68 14.37 5.29 7.22
N GLY A 69 15.65 5.62 7.35
CA GLY A 69 16.37 5.39 8.60
C GLY A 69 16.39 3.91 8.94
N SER A 70 16.02 3.55 10.16
CA SER A 70 15.91 2.16 10.61
C SER A 70 14.55 1.53 10.31
N GLY A 71 13.60 2.32 9.79
CA GLY A 71 12.25 1.84 9.49
C GLY A 71 11.89 2.05 8.03
N ALA A 72 10.64 2.40 7.77
CA ALA A 72 10.14 2.58 6.43
C ALA A 72 9.11 3.71 6.35
N GLU A 73 8.97 4.28 5.17
CA GLU A 73 7.91 5.23 4.83
C GLU A 73 7.02 4.62 3.79
N ALA A 74 5.71 4.71 4.01
CA ALA A 74 4.71 4.20 3.09
C ALA A 74 3.88 5.38 2.55
N LYS A 75 3.81 5.50 1.24
CA LYS A 75 2.97 6.48 0.56
C LYS A 75 1.79 5.74 -0.07
N TYR A 76 0.61 5.98 0.47
CA TYR A 76 -0.61 5.35 0.01
C TYR A 76 -1.29 6.21 -1.05
N TYR A 77 -1.58 5.60 -2.19
CA TYR A 77 -2.16 6.27 -3.35
C TYR A 77 -3.53 5.69 -3.68
N VAL A 78 -4.42 6.56 -4.15
CA VAL A 78 -5.77 6.20 -4.55
C VAL A 78 -6.00 6.71 -5.96
N VAL A 79 -6.37 5.83 -6.88
CA VAL A 79 -6.72 6.22 -8.25
C VAL A 79 -8.18 6.65 -8.31
N VAL A 80 -9.06 5.90 -7.62
CA VAL A 80 -10.49 6.22 -7.58
C VAL A 80 -10.88 6.55 -6.13
N GLY A 81 -11.18 7.82 -5.86
CA GLY A 81 -11.58 8.26 -4.52
C GLY A 81 -13.02 7.92 -4.23
N ASN A 82 -13.25 7.05 -3.24
CA ASN A 82 -14.57 6.69 -2.72
C ASN A 82 -14.40 6.14 -1.31
N TRP A 83 -15.48 5.62 -0.71
CA TRP A 83 -15.44 5.09 0.65
C TRP A 83 -14.48 3.90 0.80
N ILE A 84 -14.22 3.17 -0.28
CA ILE A 84 -13.29 2.04 -0.29
C ILE A 84 -11.87 2.51 0.00
N ALA A 85 -11.51 3.74 -0.37
CA ALA A 85 -10.19 4.29 -0.14
C ALA A 85 -9.81 4.27 1.35
N ASN A 86 -10.74 4.64 2.24
CA ASN A 86 -10.50 4.60 3.69
C ASN A 86 -10.48 3.17 4.23
N LYS A 87 -11.29 2.29 3.67
CA LYS A 87 -11.27 0.88 4.06
C LYS A 87 -9.93 0.23 3.68
N ARG A 88 -9.40 0.54 2.50
CA ARG A 88 -8.10 0.03 2.05
C ARG A 88 -6.95 0.61 2.86
N LEU A 89 -7.08 1.85 3.34
CA LEU A 89 -6.06 2.49 4.16
C LEU A 89 -5.90 1.80 5.53
N ALA A 90 -6.94 1.17 6.04
CA ALA A 90 -6.90 0.50 7.35
C ALA A 90 -5.81 -0.59 7.40
N ALA A 91 -5.55 -1.29 6.30
CA ALA A 91 -4.54 -2.34 6.26
C ALA A 91 -3.11 -1.79 6.45
N PRO A 92 -2.63 -0.82 5.65
CA PRO A 92 -1.31 -0.25 5.91
C PRO A 92 -1.21 0.42 7.29
N GLN A 93 -2.26 1.06 7.77
CA GLN A 93 -2.25 1.65 9.11
C GLN A 93 -2.13 0.58 10.21
N GLY A 94 -2.79 -0.55 10.05
CA GLY A 94 -2.72 -1.66 11.00
C GLY A 94 -1.37 -2.38 10.97
N CYS A 95 -0.58 -2.21 9.93
CA CYS A 95 0.72 -2.86 9.78
C CYS A 95 1.88 -2.06 10.38
N LEU A 96 1.67 -0.82 10.77
CA LEU A 96 2.75 0.02 11.28
C LEU A 96 3.26 -0.49 12.63
#